data_e0098e4ab51b332071a7605272cd2a79
#
_entry.id   e0098e4ab51b332071a7605272cd2a79
#
_cell.length_a   1.000
_cell.length_b   1.000
_cell.length_c   1.000
_cell.angle_alpha   90.00
_cell.angle_beta   90.00
_cell.angle_gamma   90.00
#
_symmetry.space_group_name_H-M   'P 1'
#
loop_
_entity.id
_entity.type
_entity.pdbx_description
1 polymer ?
#
loop_
_entity_poly.entity_id
_entity_poly.type
_entity_poly.pdbx_seq_one_letter_code
_entity_poly.pdbx_strand_id
1 'polypeptide(L)'
;MIFFRGLIIFSVLLVVIRLMGKRQIGEMEPFELVITLVISEIACIPMGDKNIPLTYGLVSILTLYIVHQFIVMLSKNTKMQGIISGKPLLVIDKSGINISAVKQLNMQVNDLLQTIRNSGYFSVEEIEYALMETNGQLSIIPKKSMENRQKSLPIPLVLEGQWCNSEFAEHNVEKEKISRILLEKKLKFKNLIFLTVDQNDHFVAQDRQKGLISWDCPKEAIIS
;
A
#
# COMPACT_ATOMS: atom_id res chain seq x y z
N MET A 1 11.70 -40.42 -16.88
CA MET A 1 10.67 -39.75 -17.69
C MET A 1 10.10 -38.48 -17.01
N ILE A 2 9.77 -38.46 -15.72
CA ILE A 2 9.24 -37.27 -15.00
C ILE A 2 10.26 -36.10 -15.03
N PHE A 3 11.53 -36.39 -14.80
CA PHE A 3 12.60 -35.41 -14.84
C PHE A 3 12.65 -34.61 -16.17
N PHE A 4 12.61 -35.30 -17.31
CA PHE A 4 12.64 -34.62 -18.61
C PHE A 4 11.37 -33.81 -18.88
N ARG A 5 10.19 -34.29 -18.42
CA ARG A 5 8.93 -33.53 -18.49
C ARG A 5 9.03 -32.24 -17.70
N GLY A 6 9.56 -32.32 -16.45
CA GLY A 6 9.78 -31.17 -15.61
C GLY A 6 10.74 -30.16 -16.24
N LEU A 7 11.87 -30.62 -16.81
CA LEU A 7 12.83 -29.76 -17.47
C LEU A 7 12.24 -29.02 -18.68
N ILE A 8 11.47 -29.72 -19.51
CA ILE A 8 10.82 -29.12 -20.69
C ILE A 8 9.81 -28.05 -20.26
N ILE A 9 8.89 -28.40 -19.35
CA ILE A 9 7.85 -27.45 -18.90
C ILE A 9 8.48 -26.26 -18.19
N PHE A 10 9.46 -26.48 -17.31
CA PHE A 10 10.17 -25.39 -16.64
C PHE A 10 10.85 -24.44 -17.63
N SER A 11 11.51 -24.99 -18.67
CA SER A 11 12.12 -24.16 -19.70
C SER A 11 11.08 -23.32 -20.47
N VAL A 12 9.94 -23.92 -20.80
CA VAL A 12 8.83 -23.19 -21.46
C VAL A 12 8.26 -22.11 -20.56
N LEU A 13 8.05 -22.40 -19.26
CA LEU A 13 7.58 -21.42 -18.28
C LEU A 13 8.54 -20.24 -18.18
N LEU A 14 9.85 -20.48 -18.09
CA LEU A 14 10.86 -19.42 -18.05
C LEU A 14 10.75 -18.50 -19.28
N VAL A 15 10.61 -19.07 -20.46
CA VAL A 15 10.44 -18.31 -21.70
C VAL A 15 9.16 -17.51 -21.67
N VAL A 16 8.04 -18.12 -21.31
CA VAL A 16 6.73 -17.47 -21.29
C VAL A 16 6.70 -16.33 -20.28
N ILE A 17 7.15 -16.54 -19.03
CA ILE A 17 7.20 -15.50 -18.00
C ILE A 17 8.10 -14.34 -18.46
N ARG A 18 9.25 -14.64 -19.11
CA ARG A 18 10.13 -13.60 -19.65
C ARG A 18 9.48 -12.80 -20.79
N LEU A 19 8.66 -13.44 -21.62
CA LEU A 19 7.90 -12.79 -22.70
C LEU A 19 6.71 -11.98 -22.18
N MET A 20 6.17 -12.33 -21.01
CA MET A 20 5.08 -11.55 -20.36
C MET A 20 5.56 -10.20 -19.84
N GLY A 21 6.84 -10.01 -19.55
CA GLY A 21 7.42 -8.71 -19.18
C GLY A 21 8.57 -8.80 -18.21
N LYS A 22 9.24 -7.65 -17.98
CA LYS A 22 10.39 -7.54 -17.06
C LYS A 22 10.00 -7.04 -15.67
N ARG A 23 8.70 -7.00 -15.34
CA ARG A 23 8.23 -6.47 -14.06
C ARG A 23 8.64 -7.40 -12.93
N GLN A 24 9.11 -6.83 -11.83
CA GLN A 24 9.33 -7.56 -10.59
C GLN A 24 7.97 -8.02 -10.02
N ILE A 25 7.98 -9.12 -9.27
CA ILE A 25 6.75 -9.67 -8.69
C ILE A 25 5.97 -8.61 -7.88
N GLY A 26 6.67 -7.70 -7.19
CA GLY A 26 6.06 -6.60 -6.45
C GLY A 26 5.52 -5.45 -7.30
N GLU A 27 5.76 -5.46 -8.61
CA GLU A 27 5.30 -4.42 -9.55
C GLU A 27 4.24 -4.94 -10.54
N MET A 28 3.87 -6.23 -10.40
CA MET A 28 2.87 -6.87 -11.27
C MET A 28 1.47 -6.31 -10.99
N GLU A 29 0.71 -6.13 -12.04
CA GLU A 29 -0.71 -5.82 -11.92
C GLU A 29 -1.49 -7.05 -11.43
N PRO A 30 -2.64 -6.90 -10.73
CA PRO A 30 -3.38 -8.02 -10.17
C PRO A 30 -3.73 -9.10 -11.20
N PHE A 31 -4.10 -8.73 -12.43
CA PHE A 31 -4.44 -9.71 -13.48
C PHE A 31 -3.21 -10.49 -13.95
N GLU A 32 -2.03 -9.87 -14.01
CA GLU A 32 -0.77 -10.53 -14.37
C GLU A 32 -0.41 -11.61 -13.33
N LEU A 33 -0.59 -11.29 -12.04
CA LEU A 33 -0.39 -12.24 -10.96
C LEU A 33 -1.34 -13.45 -11.09
N VAL A 34 -2.63 -13.20 -11.31
CA VAL A 34 -3.63 -14.29 -11.48
C VAL A 34 -3.26 -15.20 -12.65
N ILE A 35 -2.92 -14.64 -13.82
CA ILE A 35 -2.53 -15.43 -14.99
C ILE A 35 -1.28 -16.26 -14.68
N THR A 36 -0.27 -15.67 -14.02
CA THR A 36 0.97 -16.37 -13.66
C THR A 36 0.70 -17.56 -12.74
N LEU A 37 -0.18 -17.38 -11.72
CA LEU A 37 -0.58 -18.46 -10.83
C LEU A 37 -1.30 -19.59 -11.58
N VAL A 38 -2.25 -19.24 -12.46
CA VAL A 38 -3.01 -20.23 -13.25
C VAL A 38 -2.08 -21.00 -14.21
N ILE A 39 -1.16 -20.31 -14.89
CA ILE A 39 -0.15 -20.96 -15.74
C ILE A 39 0.69 -21.96 -14.94
N SER A 40 1.13 -21.56 -13.74
CA SER A 40 1.94 -22.43 -12.88
C SER A 40 1.19 -23.67 -12.43
N GLU A 41 -0.08 -23.54 -12.06
CA GLU A 41 -0.93 -24.65 -11.64
C GLU A 41 -1.16 -25.65 -12.81
N ILE A 42 -1.54 -25.15 -13.98
CA ILE A 42 -1.77 -25.99 -15.17
C ILE A 42 -0.48 -26.69 -15.61
N ALA A 43 0.66 -26.04 -15.47
CA ALA A 43 1.95 -26.64 -15.80
C ALA A 43 2.31 -27.83 -14.89
N CYS A 44 1.90 -27.84 -13.63
CA CYS A 44 2.15 -28.92 -12.68
C CYS A 44 1.44 -30.22 -13.06
N ILE A 45 0.28 -30.17 -13.69
CA ILE A 45 -0.53 -31.35 -14.02
C ILE A 45 0.24 -32.36 -14.89
N PRO A 46 0.73 -32.02 -16.11
CA PRO A 46 1.46 -32.97 -16.93
C PRO A 46 2.88 -33.27 -16.42
N MET A 47 3.40 -32.49 -15.45
CA MET A 47 4.64 -32.82 -14.76
C MET A 47 4.49 -34.00 -13.83
N GLY A 48 3.37 -34.07 -13.08
CA GLY A 48 3.13 -35.07 -12.04
C GLY A 48 2.49 -36.35 -12.59
N ASP A 49 1.61 -36.27 -13.59
CA ASP A 49 0.86 -37.42 -14.13
C ASP A 49 1.40 -37.84 -15.50
N LYS A 50 1.87 -39.11 -15.58
CA LYS A 50 2.37 -39.71 -16.83
C LYS A 50 1.27 -39.98 -17.86
N ASN A 51 0.05 -40.17 -17.43
CA ASN A 51 -1.08 -40.46 -18.29
C ASN A 51 -1.54 -39.24 -19.08
N ILE A 52 -1.17 -38.03 -18.62
CA ILE A 52 -1.51 -36.79 -19.31
C ILE A 52 -0.40 -36.46 -20.31
N PRO A 53 -0.74 -36.28 -21.60
CA PRO A 53 0.22 -35.90 -22.61
C PRO A 53 0.85 -34.54 -22.27
N LEU A 54 2.17 -34.41 -22.45
CA LEU A 54 2.93 -33.14 -22.24
C LEU A 54 2.37 -32.01 -23.10
N THR A 55 1.91 -32.32 -24.30
CA THR A 55 1.34 -31.37 -25.26
C THR A 55 0.14 -30.60 -24.68
N TYR A 56 -0.70 -31.23 -23.81
CA TYR A 56 -1.84 -30.55 -23.21
C TYR A 56 -1.39 -29.41 -22.30
N GLY A 57 -0.37 -29.62 -21.48
CA GLY A 57 0.19 -28.55 -20.68
C GLY A 57 0.81 -27.44 -21.53
N LEU A 58 1.58 -27.79 -22.57
CA LEU A 58 2.19 -26.81 -23.45
C LEU A 58 1.16 -25.96 -24.20
N VAL A 59 0.09 -26.59 -24.74
CA VAL A 59 -1.00 -25.85 -25.40
C VAL A 59 -1.72 -24.95 -24.43
N SER A 60 -2.00 -25.41 -23.21
CA SER A 60 -2.68 -24.61 -22.18
C SER A 60 -1.85 -23.39 -21.76
N ILE A 61 -0.55 -23.56 -21.54
CA ILE A 61 0.38 -22.46 -21.22
C ILE A 61 0.41 -21.43 -22.36
N LEU A 62 0.51 -21.91 -23.61
CA LEU A 62 0.53 -21.03 -24.78
C LEU A 62 -0.80 -20.27 -24.94
N THR A 63 -1.92 -20.92 -24.68
CA THR A 63 -3.25 -20.29 -24.73
C THR A 63 -3.33 -19.15 -23.71
N LEU A 64 -2.92 -19.38 -22.45
CA LEU A 64 -2.93 -18.35 -21.41
C LEU A 64 -1.96 -17.20 -21.73
N TYR A 65 -0.82 -17.48 -22.32
CA TYR A 65 0.08 -16.47 -22.82
C TYR A 65 -0.57 -15.58 -23.90
N ILE A 66 -1.30 -16.19 -24.86
CA ILE A 66 -2.02 -15.43 -25.88
C ILE A 66 -3.12 -14.57 -25.25
N VAL A 67 -3.87 -15.11 -24.28
CA VAL A 67 -4.88 -14.35 -23.52
C VAL A 67 -4.24 -13.17 -22.79
N HIS A 68 -3.11 -13.38 -22.13
CA HIS A 68 -2.35 -12.29 -21.48
C HIS A 68 -1.99 -11.19 -22.48
N GLN A 69 -1.39 -11.56 -23.63
CA GLN A 69 -1.02 -10.58 -24.66
C GLN A 69 -2.22 -9.81 -25.20
N PHE A 70 -3.37 -10.48 -25.32
CA PHE A 70 -4.61 -9.84 -25.74
C PHE A 70 -5.11 -8.83 -24.69
N ILE A 71 -5.06 -9.18 -23.39
CA ILE A 71 -5.42 -8.27 -22.29
C ILE A 71 -4.48 -7.06 -22.28
N VAL A 72 -3.16 -7.26 -22.40
CA VAL A 72 -2.17 -6.18 -22.49
C VAL A 72 -2.44 -5.28 -23.70
N MET A 73 -2.83 -5.85 -24.83
CA MET A 73 -3.20 -5.06 -26.01
C MET A 73 -4.45 -4.21 -25.76
N LEU A 74 -5.47 -4.76 -25.10
CA LEU A 74 -6.68 -4.03 -24.70
C LEU A 74 -6.38 -2.91 -23.70
N SER A 75 -5.46 -3.14 -22.77
CA SER A 75 -5.06 -2.17 -21.73
C SER A 75 -4.35 -0.94 -22.31
N LYS A 76 -3.92 -0.96 -23.56
CA LYS A 76 -3.41 0.25 -24.24
C LYS A 76 -4.49 1.30 -24.47
N ASN A 77 -5.76 0.90 -24.45
CA ASN A 77 -6.88 1.84 -24.52
C ASN A 77 -7.19 2.36 -23.11
N THR A 78 -7.14 3.68 -22.89
CA THR A 78 -7.32 4.33 -21.57
C THR A 78 -8.62 3.95 -20.86
N LYS A 79 -9.71 3.70 -21.61
CA LYS A 79 -10.99 3.26 -21.04
C LYS A 79 -10.90 1.82 -20.52
N MET A 80 -10.30 0.94 -21.29
CA MET A 80 -10.11 -0.46 -20.93
C MET A 80 -9.10 -0.63 -19.81
N GLN A 81 -8.03 0.16 -19.81
CA GLN A 81 -7.04 0.20 -18.72
C GLN A 81 -7.70 0.46 -17.38
N GLY A 82 -8.60 1.46 -17.31
CA GLY A 82 -9.30 1.78 -16.06
C GLY A 82 -10.21 0.66 -15.54
N ILE A 83 -10.67 -0.26 -16.41
CA ILE A 83 -11.48 -1.43 -16.03
C ILE A 83 -10.58 -2.61 -15.62
N ILE A 84 -9.50 -2.87 -16.35
CA ILE A 84 -8.63 -4.03 -16.17
C ILE A 84 -7.68 -3.82 -14.98
N SER A 85 -6.99 -2.70 -14.97
CA SER A 85 -5.91 -2.40 -14.01
C SER A 85 -6.36 -1.45 -12.89
N GLY A 86 -7.50 -0.79 -13.05
CA GLY A 86 -7.92 0.28 -12.15
C GLY A 86 -7.27 1.63 -12.50
N LYS A 87 -7.39 2.58 -11.58
CA LYS A 87 -6.79 3.92 -11.70
C LYS A 87 -6.02 4.24 -10.43
N PRO A 88 -4.85 4.90 -10.52
CA PRO A 88 -4.20 5.45 -9.35
C PRO A 88 -5.14 6.40 -8.59
N LEU A 89 -5.10 6.35 -7.26
CA LEU A 89 -5.92 7.19 -6.40
C LEU A 89 -5.04 8.10 -5.54
N LEU A 90 -5.38 9.39 -5.54
CA LEU A 90 -4.73 10.38 -4.68
C LEU A 90 -5.20 10.19 -3.24
N VAL A 91 -4.34 9.58 -2.40
CA VAL A 91 -4.64 9.25 -1.00
C VAL A 91 -4.18 10.33 -0.03
N ILE A 92 -3.22 11.18 -0.42
CA ILE A 92 -2.78 12.35 0.34
C ILE A 92 -2.67 13.53 -0.62
N ASP A 93 -3.22 14.66 -0.22
CA ASP A 93 -3.11 15.95 -0.89
C ASP A 93 -2.69 17.05 0.11
N LYS A 94 -2.69 18.32 -0.32
CA LYS A 94 -2.30 19.47 0.54
C LYS A 94 -3.17 19.63 1.79
N SER A 95 -4.36 19.06 1.83
CA SER A 95 -5.27 19.10 2.99
C SER A 95 -5.04 17.93 3.96
N GLY A 96 -4.22 16.94 3.58
CA GLY A 96 -3.90 15.74 4.34
C GLY A 96 -4.44 14.47 3.69
N ILE A 97 -4.84 13.49 4.50
CA ILE A 97 -5.35 12.19 4.03
C ILE A 97 -6.74 12.33 3.40
N ASN A 98 -6.88 11.87 2.16
CA ASN A 98 -8.16 11.79 1.47
C ASN A 98 -8.91 10.51 1.90
N ILE A 99 -9.79 10.67 2.89
CA ILE A 99 -10.55 9.54 3.47
C ILE A 99 -11.46 8.85 2.45
N SER A 100 -11.98 9.59 1.47
CA SER A 100 -12.82 9.00 0.43
C SER A 100 -12.03 8.04 -0.45
N ALA A 101 -10.79 8.41 -0.82
CA ALA A 101 -9.88 7.56 -1.59
C ALA A 101 -9.45 6.32 -0.78
N VAL A 102 -9.11 6.49 0.52
CA VAL A 102 -8.73 5.38 1.40
C VAL A 102 -9.88 4.38 1.53
N LYS A 103 -11.12 4.84 1.72
CA LYS A 103 -12.30 3.98 1.77
C LYS A 103 -12.56 3.26 0.44
N GLN A 104 -12.37 3.94 -0.69
CA GLN A 104 -12.53 3.33 -2.02
C GLN A 104 -11.54 2.19 -2.25
N LEU A 105 -10.34 2.26 -1.64
CA LEU A 105 -9.33 1.21 -1.65
C LEU A 105 -9.61 0.08 -0.64
N ASN A 106 -10.69 0.15 0.14
CA ASN A 106 -10.96 -0.75 1.26
C ASN A 106 -9.78 -0.83 2.26
N MET A 107 -9.03 0.28 2.42
CA MET A 107 -7.93 0.43 3.35
C MET A 107 -8.37 1.11 4.64
N GLN A 108 -7.69 0.77 5.74
CA GLN A 108 -7.74 1.54 6.98
C GLN A 108 -6.68 2.64 6.98
N VAL A 109 -6.89 3.69 7.77
CA VAL A 109 -5.89 4.76 7.93
C VAL A 109 -4.57 4.21 8.47
N ASN A 110 -4.63 3.21 9.37
CA ASN A 110 -3.43 2.56 9.91
C ASN A 110 -2.60 1.89 8.82
N ASP A 111 -3.24 1.22 7.85
CA ASP A 111 -2.55 0.55 6.74
C ASP A 111 -1.85 1.58 5.84
N LEU A 112 -2.51 2.72 5.59
CA LEU A 112 -1.91 3.83 4.85
C LEU A 112 -0.68 4.38 5.57
N LEU A 113 -0.77 4.62 6.90
CA LEU A 113 0.36 5.10 7.70
C LEU A 113 1.52 4.09 7.71
N GLN A 114 1.24 2.80 7.74
CA GLN A 114 2.26 1.76 7.62
C GLN A 114 2.92 1.79 6.24
N THR A 115 2.15 1.94 5.16
CA THR A 115 2.67 2.01 3.79
C THR A 115 3.56 3.24 3.60
N ILE A 116 3.19 4.38 4.19
CA ILE A 116 4.00 5.61 4.22
C ILE A 116 5.36 5.34 4.88
N ARG A 117 5.38 4.65 6.05
CA ARG A 117 6.63 4.29 6.73
C ARG A 117 7.49 3.34 5.90
N ASN A 118 6.88 2.36 5.24
CA ASN A 118 7.59 1.44 4.33
C ASN A 118 8.24 2.19 3.15
N SER A 119 7.65 3.32 2.73
CA SER A 119 8.20 4.20 1.70
C SER A 119 9.27 5.17 2.23
N GLY A 120 9.63 5.07 3.52
CA GLY A 120 10.70 5.87 4.15
C GLY A 120 10.27 7.24 4.65
N TYR A 121 8.97 7.52 4.71
CA TYR A 121 8.41 8.74 5.32
C TYR A 121 7.74 8.38 6.64
N PHE A 122 7.96 9.21 7.68
CA PHE A 122 7.50 8.92 9.02
C PHE A 122 6.35 9.83 9.46
N SER A 123 6.13 10.95 8.77
CA SER A 123 5.01 11.84 9.03
C SER A 123 4.24 12.17 7.75
N VAL A 124 2.90 12.24 7.86
CA VAL A 124 2.03 12.74 6.78
C VAL A 124 2.35 14.20 6.44
N GLU A 125 2.89 14.95 7.41
CA GLU A 125 3.29 16.33 7.23
C GLU A 125 4.45 16.51 6.24
N GLU A 126 5.30 15.49 6.09
CA GLU A 126 6.42 15.49 5.13
C GLU A 126 5.96 15.37 3.67
N ILE A 127 4.70 14.96 3.46
CA ILE A 127 4.17 14.57 2.15
C ILE A 127 3.33 15.72 1.59
N GLU A 128 3.61 16.10 0.33
CA GLU A 128 2.76 17.04 -0.40
C GLU A 128 1.65 16.31 -1.14
N TYR A 129 2.00 15.21 -1.81
CA TYR A 129 1.05 14.33 -2.51
C TYR A 129 1.47 12.86 -2.37
N ALA A 130 0.50 11.98 -2.23
CA ALA A 130 0.72 10.54 -2.34
C ALA A 130 -0.36 9.89 -3.19
N LEU A 131 0.07 9.10 -4.18
CA LEU A 131 -0.80 8.31 -5.04
C LEU A 131 -0.64 6.83 -4.69
N MET A 132 -1.76 6.15 -4.50
CA MET A 132 -1.79 4.69 -4.46
C MET A 132 -1.89 4.19 -5.90
N GLU A 133 -0.85 3.51 -6.35
CA GLU A 133 -0.77 2.93 -7.69
C GLU A 133 -1.66 1.68 -7.82
N THR A 134 -1.92 1.27 -9.04
CA THR A 134 -2.77 0.10 -9.32
C THR A 134 -2.19 -1.23 -8.83
N ASN A 135 -0.88 -1.30 -8.65
CA ASN A 135 -0.16 -2.45 -8.08
C ASN A 135 -0.09 -2.43 -6.53
N GLY A 136 -0.71 -1.43 -5.89
CA GLY A 136 -0.70 -1.26 -4.43
C GLY A 136 0.54 -0.57 -3.85
N GLN A 137 1.46 -0.10 -4.70
CA GLN A 137 2.59 0.72 -4.26
C GLN A 137 2.17 2.17 -4.04
N LEU A 138 2.90 2.87 -3.16
CA LEU A 138 2.65 4.27 -2.86
C LEU A 138 3.72 5.15 -3.51
N SER A 139 3.31 6.00 -4.46
CA SER A 139 4.14 7.04 -5.07
C SER A 139 4.02 8.33 -4.27
N ILE A 140 5.14 8.84 -3.72
CA ILE A 140 5.14 9.98 -2.81
C ILE A 140 5.92 11.14 -3.39
N ILE A 141 5.33 12.35 -3.31
CA ILE A 141 6.00 13.63 -3.56
C ILE A 141 6.16 14.33 -2.21
N PRO A 142 7.40 14.47 -1.69
CA PRO A 142 7.66 15.14 -0.41
C PRO A 142 7.54 16.66 -0.53
N LYS A 143 7.26 17.33 0.58
CA LYS A 143 7.35 18.79 0.67
C LYS A 143 8.80 19.26 0.69
N LYS A 144 9.15 20.23 -0.14
CA LYS A 144 10.50 20.81 -0.23
C LYS A 144 11.05 21.37 1.09
N SER A 145 10.17 21.85 1.97
CA SER A 145 10.54 22.42 3.27
C SER A 145 11.00 21.39 4.30
N MET A 146 10.82 20.10 4.04
CA MET A 146 11.05 19.01 5.00
C MET A 146 12.23 18.09 4.64
N GLU A 147 12.94 18.34 3.55
CA GLU A 147 14.04 17.50 3.06
C GLU A 147 15.19 17.30 4.07
N ASN A 148 15.35 18.23 5.04
CA ASN A 148 16.46 18.23 6.01
C ASN A 148 16.02 18.00 7.47
N ARG A 149 14.78 17.67 7.75
CA ARG A 149 14.33 17.36 9.12
C ARG A 149 14.83 15.99 9.58
N GLN A 150 15.36 15.93 10.81
CA GLN A 150 15.73 14.67 11.44
C GLN A 150 14.46 13.79 11.54
N LYS A 151 14.48 12.63 10.91
CA LYS A 151 13.34 11.70 10.90
C LYS A 151 13.20 11.06 12.29
N SER A 152 12.05 11.23 12.92
CA SER A 152 11.67 10.56 14.15
C SER A 152 10.46 9.65 13.90
N LEU A 153 10.34 8.56 14.64
CA LEU A 153 9.23 7.63 14.49
C LEU A 153 7.98 8.17 15.19
N PRO A 154 6.90 8.54 14.48
CA PRO A 154 5.69 9.00 15.13
C PRO A 154 4.89 7.82 15.70
N ILE A 155 4.38 7.99 16.91
CA ILE A 155 3.56 7.02 17.64
C ILE A 155 2.09 7.42 17.47
N PRO A 156 1.22 6.52 16.96
CA PRO A 156 -0.21 6.81 16.84
C PRO A 156 -0.87 6.77 18.23
N LEU A 157 -1.50 7.88 18.63
CA LEU A 157 -2.27 8.00 19.87
C LEU A 157 -3.77 7.79 19.65
N VAL A 158 -4.29 8.32 18.53
CA VAL A 158 -5.70 8.21 18.14
C VAL A 158 -5.77 7.85 16.67
N LEU A 159 -6.60 6.88 16.31
CA LEU A 159 -6.95 6.50 14.94
C LEU A 159 -8.47 6.39 14.82
N GLU A 160 -9.04 7.07 13.84
CA GLU A 160 -10.48 7.07 13.53
C GLU A 160 -11.39 7.35 14.75
N GLY A 161 -10.95 8.25 15.63
CA GLY A 161 -11.68 8.60 16.86
C GLY A 161 -11.60 7.53 17.95
N GLN A 162 -10.66 6.60 17.89
CA GLN A 162 -10.40 5.58 18.91
C GLN A 162 -8.98 5.69 19.44
N TRP A 163 -8.78 5.43 20.74
CA TRP A 163 -7.45 5.35 21.34
C TRP A 163 -6.70 4.13 20.83
N CYS A 164 -5.44 4.33 20.44
CA CYS A 164 -4.53 3.22 20.14
C CYS A 164 -4.01 2.62 21.44
N ASN A 165 -4.32 1.34 21.68
CA ASN A 165 -3.71 0.54 22.75
C ASN A 165 -2.44 -0.13 22.21
N SER A 166 -1.54 0.64 21.62
CA SER A 166 -0.31 0.08 21.08
C SER A 166 0.71 -0.13 22.20
N GLU A 167 1.41 -1.26 22.17
CA GLU A 167 2.57 -1.57 23.03
C GLU A 167 3.73 -0.56 22.88
N PHE A 168 3.65 0.32 21.89
CA PHE A 168 4.54 1.47 21.71
C PHE A 168 4.25 2.66 22.64
N ALA A 169 3.24 2.55 23.48
CA ALA A 169 2.96 3.52 24.56
C ALA A 169 3.93 3.35 25.76
N GLU A 170 5.23 3.12 25.50
CA GLU A 170 6.29 3.28 26.50
C GLU A 170 6.46 4.75 26.94
N HIS A 171 5.86 5.68 26.22
CA HIS A 171 5.61 7.01 26.72
C HIS A 171 4.34 6.97 27.56
N ASN A 172 4.48 7.19 28.88
CA ASN A 172 3.39 7.37 29.85
C ASN A 172 2.52 8.60 29.46
N VAL A 173 1.86 8.54 28.30
CA VAL A 173 1.02 9.62 27.81
C VAL A 173 -0.35 9.47 28.46
N GLU A 174 -0.63 10.33 29.43
CA GLU A 174 -1.91 10.35 30.11
C GLU A 174 -3.04 10.80 29.15
N LYS A 175 -4.05 9.96 28.96
CA LYS A 175 -5.21 10.24 28.09
C LYS A 175 -5.91 11.55 28.46
N GLU A 176 -5.93 11.89 29.76
CA GLU A 176 -6.49 13.12 30.29
C GLU A 176 -5.74 14.36 29.80
N LYS A 177 -4.40 14.31 29.77
CA LYS A 177 -3.57 15.42 29.28
C LYS A 177 -3.78 15.65 27.79
N ILE A 178 -3.79 14.57 26.99
CA ILE A 178 -4.08 14.67 25.56
C ILE A 178 -5.49 15.23 25.32
N SER A 179 -6.47 14.80 26.08
CA SER A 179 -7.85 15.32 25.97
C SER A 179 -7.92 16.83 26.24
N ARG A 180 -7.14 17.36 27.20
CA ARG A 180 -7.02 18.81 27.47
C ARG A 180 -6.40 19.56 26.29
N ILE A 181 -5.29 19.04 25.76
CA ILE A 181 -4.62 19.63 24.58
C ILE A 181 -5.59 19.69 23.38
N LEU A 182 -6.33 18.63 23.13
CA LEU A 182 -7.32 18.61 22.06
C LEU A 182 -8.43 19.66 22.26
N LEU A 183 -8.88 19.87 23.51
CA LEU A 183 -9.86 20.90 23.83
C LEU A 183 -9.30 22.32 23.59
N GLU A 184 -8.06 22.59 24.00
CA GLU A 184 -7.40 23.87 23.74
C GLU A 184 -7.26 24.17 22.25
N LYS A 185 -6.95 23.15 21.45
CA LYS A 185 -6.87 23.24 19.98
C LYS A 185 -8.25 23.19 19.30
N LYS A 186 -9.35 23.13 20.09
CA LYS A 186 -10.74 23.02 19.61
C LYS A 186 -10.94 21.83 18.67
N LEU A 187 -10.24 20.71 18.93
CA LEU A 187 -10.36 19.46 18.18
C LEU A 187 -11.31 18.51 18.91
N LYS A 188 -12.27 17.93 18.18
CA LYS A 188 -13.19 16.94 18.75
C LYS A 188 -12.61 15.54 18.53
N PHE A 189 -12.41 14.77 19.59
CA PHE A 189 -11.88 13.42 19.57
C PHE A 189 -12.52 12.51 18.50
N LYS A 190 -13.86 12.50 18.42
CA LYS A 190 -14.62 11.71 17.45
C LYS A 190 -14.41 12.13 15.97
N ASN A 191 -13.94 13.36 15.75
CA ASN A 191 -13.68 13.87 14.41
C ASN A 191 -12.25 13.63 13.96
N LEU A 192 -11.37 13.17 14.85
CA LEU A 192 -9.99 12.88 14.50
C LEU A 192 -9.90 11.67 13.57
N ILE A 193 -9.19 11.84 12.48
CA ILE A 193 -8.81 10.78 11.59
C ILE A 193 -7.59 10.06 12.16
N PHE A 194 -6.59 10.84 12.57
CA PHE A 194 -5.45 10.37 13.33
C PHE A 194 -4.89 11.47 14.22
N LEU A 195 -4.16 11.07 15.24
CA LEU A 195 -3.28 11.89 16.07
C LEU A 195 -2.01 11.08 16.34
N THR A 196 -0.86 11.65 16.00
CA THR A 196 0.45 11.06 16.25
C THR A 196 1.32 12.02 17.03
N VAL A 197 2.27 11.49 17.78
CA VAL A 197 3.34 12.25 18.46
C VAL A 197 4.69 11.61 18.14
N ASP A 198 5.69 12.41 17.91
CA ASP A 198 7.06 11.94 17.70
C ASP A 198 7.93 12.06 18.97
N GLN A 199 9.17 11.60 18.90
CA GLN A 199 10.13 11.65 20.02
C GLN A 199 10.52 13.08 20.45
N ASN A 200 10.22 14.07 19.62
CA ASN A 200 10.47 15.50 19.89
C ASN A 200 9.22 16.22 20.40
N ASP A 201 8.19 15.48 20.83
CA ASP A 201 6.90 16.00 21.26
C ASP A 201 6.18 16.85 20.20
N HIS A 202 6.46 16.56 18.92
CA HIS A 202 5.77 17.14 17.79
C HIS A 202 4.49 16.32 17.51
N PHE A 203 3.34 16.99 17.58
CA PHE A 203 2.03 16.42 17.34
C PHE A 203 1.57 16.70 15.91
N VAL A 204 1.06 15.68 15.24
CA VAL A 204 0.39 15.80 13.95
C VAL A 204 -0.99 15.18 14.07
N ALA A 205 -2.01 15.96 13.77
CA ALA A 205 -3.40 15.53 13.81
C ALA A 205 -4.11 15.89 12.51
N GLN A 206 -5.05 15.06 12.09
CA GLN A 206 -6.00 15.42 11.05
C GLN A 206 -7.42 15.31 11.60
N ASP A 207 -8.14 16.43 11.55
CA ASP A 207 -9.57 16.52 11.86
C ASP A 207 -10.38 16.52 10.55
N ARG A 208 -11.54 15.86 10.54
CA ARG A 208 -12.42 15.75 9.35
C ARG A 208 -12.90 17.09 8.83
N GLN A 209 -12.96 18.11 9.68
CA GLN A 209 -13.49 19.45 9.36
C GLN A 209 -12.40 20.48 9.16
N LYS A 210 -11.29 20.38 9.91
CA LYS A 210 -10.21 21.37 9.93
C LYS A 210 -8.99 21.01 9.08
N GLY A 211 -8.91 19.75 8.60
CA GLY A 211 -7.76 19.25 7.83
C GLY A 211 -6.56 18.89 8.71
N LEU A 212 -5.37 18.92 8.12
CA LEU A 212 -4.11 18.58 8.77
C LEU A 212 -3.61 19.74 9.63
N ILE A 213 -3.24 19.45 10.88
CA ILE A 213 -2.77 20.42 11.88
C ILE A 213 -1.58 19.80 12.59
N SER A 214 -0.53 20.60 12.82
CA SER A 214 0.63 20.18 13.61
C SER A 214 0.99 21.25 14.64
N TRP A 215 1.60 20.82 15.75
CA TRP A 215 2.09 21.69 16.83
C TRP A 215 3.12 21.00 17.69
N ASP A 216 4.01 21.78 18.28
CA ASP A 216 4.96 21.31 19.29
C ASP A 216 4.35 21.48 20.68
N CYS A 217 4.58 20.53 21.56
CA CYS A 217 4.15 20.59 22.95
C CYS A 217 5.37 20.50 23.88
N PRO A 218 5.53 21.37 24.90
CA PRO A 218 6.64 21.24 25.84
C PRO A 218 6.57 19.92 26.62
N LYS A 219 7.70 19.25 26.84
CA LYS A 219 7.83 17.94 27.52
C LYS A 219 7.08 17.86 28.85
N GLU A 220 7.07 18.95 29.62
CA GLU A 220 6.40 19.03 30.93
C GLU A 220 4.87 18.90 30.86
N ALA A 221 4.29 19.06 29.69
CA ALA A 221 2.82 18.98 29.52
C ALA A 221 2.31 17.55 29.31
N ILE A 222 3.17 16.55 29.04
CA ILE A 222 2.78 15.23 28.55
C ILE A 222 3.19 14.10 29.48
N ILE A 223 4.34 14.20 30.14
CA ILE A 223 4.90 13.20 31.05
C ILE A 223 4.74 13.66 32.48
N SER A 224 4.26 12.79 33.37
CA SER A 224 4.24 13.02 34.81
C SER A 224 5.56 12.63 35.43
#